data_8d05b117a6cdf8dadb1188ab33b2b755
#
_entry.id   8d05b117a6cdf8dadb1188ab33b2b755
#
_cell.length_a   1.000
_cell.length_b   1.000
_cell.length_c   1.000
_cell.angle_alpha   90.00
_cell.angle_beta   90.00
_cell.angle_gamma   90.00
#
_symmetry.space_group_name_H-M   'P 1'
#
loop_
_entity.id
_entity.type
_entity.pdbx_description
1 polymer ?
#
loop_
_entity_poly.entity_id
_entity_poly.type
_entity_poly.pdbx_seq_one_letter_code
_entity_poly.pdbx_strand_id
1 'polypeptide(L)'
;LKKEFYDILNNGFLGVVVGIRATRYEHSDIKVTEALEYISKLASKHNFLIWVFLDPRFASRFLISKTGDSVDNLITTFNRGEHFDGTNPSIGDVKNGKYSVRIEWILKRHSHMFIDVCLHYEPLNIEKVFLFKDKNGKILKNSIKDITDKSRFFVNFNEDYVEIFGDIERKYDGWKVIVYPKFKTNIMDYASPKVQNLFCQFVDEYKKRKIKLDGIAWDEPGYYSEFGRFPVSKYIYSAFKKKYGYDLKEKLYA
;
A
#
# COMPACT_ATOMS: atom_id res chain seq x y z
N LEU A 1 -20.79 18.35 16.38
CA LEU A 1 -21.44 17.17 15.83
C LEU A 1 -22.94 17.40 15.63
N LYS A 2 -23.74 17.75 16.68
CA LYS A 2 -25.19 18.01 16.56
C LYS A 2 -25.48 19.21 15.67
N LYS A 3 -24.79 20.32 15.88
CA LYS A 3 -24.94 21.54 15.08
C LYS A 3 -24.59 21.25 13.61
N GLU A 4 -23.45 20.64 13.34
CA GLU A 4 -23.00 20.26 12.00
C GLU A 4 -24.02 19.36 11.28
N PHE A 5 -24.60 18.39 11.99
CA PHE A 5 -25.66 17.54 11.43
C PHE A 5 -26.87 18.36 10.95
N TYR A 6 -27.36 19.26 11.80
CA TYR A 6 -28.50 20.09 11.42
C TYR A 6 -28.16 21.13 10.36
N ASP A 7 -26.94 21.65 10.34
CA ASP A 7 -26.47 22.54 9.28
C ASP A 7 -26.49 21.82 7.93
N ILE A 8 -25.99 20.58 7.86
CA ILE A 8 -26.03 19.76 6.65
C ILE A 8 -27.47 19.46 6.22
N LEU A 9 -28.30 19.02 7.16
CA LEU A 9 -29.70 18.70 6.90
C LEU A 9 -30.49 19.93 6.38
N ASN A 10 -30.32 21.09 7.01
CA ASN A 10 -31.02 22.33 6.65
C ASN A 10 -30.54 22.90 5.31
N ASN A 11 -29.37 22.51 4.83
CA ASN A 11 -28.88 22.87 3.50
C ASN A 11 -29.33 21.89 2.40
N GLY A 12 -30.26 20.98 2.71
CA GLY A 12 -30.93 20.14 1.72
C GLY A 12 -30.16 18.88 1.32
N PHE A 13 -29.14 18.51 2.06
CA PHE A 13 -28.44 17.22 1.84
C PHE A 13 -29.31 16.07 2.34
N LEU A 14 -29.26 14.93 1.62
CA LEU A 14 -30.02 13.73 1.96
C LEU A 14 -29.22 12.72 2.79
N GLY A 15 -27.95 12.95 2.96
CA GLY A 15 -27.04 12.06 3.68
C GLY A 15 -25.66 12.63 3.88
N VAL A 16 -24.84 11.92 4.62
CA VAL A 16 -23.46 12.31 4.92
C VAL A 16 -22.54 11.09 4.96
N VAL A 17 -21.31 11.29 4.52
CA VAL A 17 -20.22 10.33 4.75
C VAL A 17 -19.42 10.80 5.97
N VAL A 18 -19.45 10.02 7.03
CA VAL A 18 -18.71 10.30 8.26
C VAL A 18 -17.30 9.74 8.14
N GLY A 19 -16.31 10.62 8.07
CA GLY A 19 -14.90 10.26 8.06
C GLY A 19 -14.26 10.40 9.44
N ILE A 20 -13.51 9.36 9.85
CA ILE A 20 -12.71 9.39 11.08
C ILE A 20 -11.30 9.81 10.67
N ARG A 21 -11.17 11.05 10.24
CA ARG A 21 -9.90 11.63 9.76
C ARG A 21 -9.33 12.58 10.80
N ALA A 22 -8.01 12.72 10.76
CA ALA A 22 -7.28 13.68 11.60
C ALA A 22 -7.60 13.53 13.11
N THR A 23 -7.88 12.31 13.54
CA THR A 23 -8.12 11.98 14.95
C THR A 23 -7.12 10.94 15.43
N ARG A 24 -6.94 10.85 16.76
CA ARG A 24 -6.16 9.79 17.40
C ARG A 24 -6.98 8.52 17.67
N TYR A 25 -8.23 8.49 17.21
CA TYR A 25 -9.15 7.40 17.47
C TYR A 25 -9.24 6.45 16.29
N GLU A 26 -9.38 5.17 16.59
CA GLU A 26 -9.68 4.12 15.63
C GLU A 26 -11.18 3.96 15.39
N HIS A 27 -11.53 3.26 14.32
CA HIS A 27 -12.93 2.97 13.99
C HIS A 27 -13.68 2.19 15.09
N SER A 28 -12.98 1.37 15.86
CA SER A 28 -13.53 0.59 16.98
C SER A 28 -13.49 1.31 18.33
N ASP A 29 -12.88 2.48 18.42
CA ASP A 29 -12.81 3.22 19.66
C ASP A 29 -14.21 3.60 20.20
N ILE A 30 -14.35 3.53 21.52
CA ILE A 30 -15.63 3.83 22.18
C ILE A 30 -16.15 5.23 21.81
N LYS A 31 -15.28 6.23 21.76
CA LYS A 31 -15.67 7.61 21.41
C LYS A 31 -16.18 7.74 19.98
N VAL A 32 -15.58 6.97 19.05
CA VAL A 32 -16.01 6.94 17.65
C VAL A 32 -17.36 6.22 17.52
N THR A 33 -17.49 5.07 18.17
CA THR A 33 -18.72 4.29 18.11
C THR A 33 -19.88 4.99 18.80
N GLU A 34 -19.66 5.68 19.91
CA GLU A 34 -20.67 6.54 20.57
C GLU A 34 -21.10 7.71 19.68
N ALA A 35 -20.15 8.37 19.00
CA ALA A 35 -20.44 9.43 18.07
C ALA A 35 -21.26 8.95 16.86
N LEU A 36 -20.88 7.81 16.29
CA LEU A 36 -21.62 7.17 15.19
C LEU A 36 -23.01 6.72 15.62
N GLU A 37 -23.15 6.15 16.82
CA GLU A 37 -24.44 5.78 17.39
C GLU A 37 -25.35 7.00 17.56
N TYR A 38 -24.80 8.10 18.08
CA TYR A 38 -25.54 9.34 18.24
C TYR A 38 -26.02 9.91 16.89
N ILE A 39 -25.14 10.00 15.89
CA ILE A 39 -25.51 10.49 14.55
C ILE A 39 -26.53 9.55 13.89
N SER A 40 -26.34 8.24 14.01
CA SER A 40 -27.27 7.25 13.46
C SER A 40 -28.67 7.40 14.02
N LYS A 41 -28.80 7.68 15.33
CA LYS A 41 -30.09 7.96 15.96
C LYS A 41 -30.72 9.26 15.44
N LEU A 42 -29.94 10.32 15.24
CA LEU A 42 -30.43 11.57 14.64
C LEU A 42 -30.87 11.33 13.19
N ALA A 43 -30.05 10.68 12.39
CA ALA A 43 -30.33 10.42 11.00
C ALA A 43 -31.64 9.62 10.81
N SER A 44 -31.84 8.60 11.64
CA SER A 44 -33.07 7.79 11.60
C SER A 44 -34.34 8.60 11.88
N LYS A 45 -34.24 9.68 12.68
CA LYS A 45 -35.39 10.57 12.95
C LYS A 45 -35.76 11.49 11.78
N HIS A 46 -34.82 11.71 10.88
CA HIS A 46 -34.95 12.66 9.78
C HIS A 46 -34.91 11.99 8.39
N ASN A 47 -34.97 10.66 8.32
CA ASN A 47 -34.79 9.90 7.08
C ASN A 47 -33.52 10.28 6.32
N PHE A 48 -32.43 10.51 7.06
CA PHE A 48 -31.18 10.99 6.56
C PHE A 48 -30.19 9.80 6.44
N LEU A 49 -29.46 9.71 5.33
CA LEU A 49 -28.54 8.60 5.06
C LEU A 49 -27.21 8.82 5.76
N ILE A 50 -26.65 7.75 6.35
CA ILE A 50 -25.31 7.76 6.95
C ILE A 50 -24.45 6.68 6.33
N TRP A 51 -23.32 7.12 5.81
CA TRP A 51 -22.25 6.28 5.36
C TRP A 51 -21.04 6.51 6.26
N VAL A 52 -20.24 5.48 6.50
CA VAL A 52 -18.97 5.60 7.21
C VAL A 52 -17.81 5.41 6.24
N PHE A 53 -16.81 6.23 6.41
CA PHE A 53 -15.59 6.14 5.65
C PHE A 53 -14.62 5.19 6.36
N LEU A 54 -14.41 4.00 5.82
CA LEU A 54 -13.58 2.93 6.40
C LEU A 54 -12.18 2.84 5.81
N ASP A 55 -11.57 3.93 5.41
CA ASP A 55 -10.21 3.90 4.92
C ASP A 55 -9.18 4.18 6.04
N PRO A 56 -8.52 3.16 6.59
CA PRO A 56 -7.56 3.35 7.65
C PRO A 56 -6.26 4.05 7.21
N ARG A 57 -6.03 4.19 5.89
CA ARG A 57 -4.87 4.92 5.38
C ARG A 57 -4.93 6.39 5.74
N PHE A 58 -6.13 6.97 5.75
CA PHE A 58 -6.36 8.36 6.07
C PHE A 58 -6.75 8.58 7.53
N ALA A 59 -7.13 7.52 8.23
CA ALA A 59 -7.50 7.60 9.61
C ALA A 59 -6.29 7.91 10.47
N SER A 60 -6.23 9.12 10.97
CA SER A 60 -5.44 9.52 12.13
C SER A 60 -3.92 9.36 12.08
N ARG A 61 -3.36 8.88 10.99
CA ARG A 61 -1.92 8.65 10.86
C ARG A 61 -1.09 9.91 11.12
N PHE A 62 -1.57 11.04 10.67
CA PHE A 62 -0.92 12.32 10.84
C PHE A 62 -0.91 12.81 12.30
N LEU A 63 -2.03 12.74 12.99
CA LEU A 63 -2.10 13.17 14.38
C LEU A 63 -1.28 12.28 15.30
N ILE A 64 -1.16 11.01 14.98
CA ILE A 64 -0.39 10.05 15.77
C ILE A 64 1.10 10.25 15.55
N SER A 65 1.55 10.47 14.34
CA SER A 65 2.95 10.84 14.11
C SER A 65 3.33 12.17 14.77
N LYS A 66 2.38 13.08 14.99
CA LYS A 66 2.60 14.36 15.68
C LYS A 66 2.50 14.29 17.19
N THR A 67 1.63 13.45 17.74
CA THR A 67 1.37 13.46 19.19
C THR A 67 2.26 12.52 19.98
N GLY A 68 2.93 11.57 19.34
CA GLY A 68 3.83 10.62 20.00
C GLY A 68 3.14 9.62 20.95
N ASP A 69 2.11 10.04 21.66
CA ASP A 69 1.47 9.28 22.73
C ASP A 69 0.56 8.12 22.26
N SER A 70 0.21 8.09 20.98
CA SER A 70 -0.70 7.08 20.43
C SER A 70 -0.07 6.25 19.32
N VAL A 71 1.23 6.47 19.03
CA VAL A 71 1.95 5.77 17.97
C VAL A 71 1.91 4.27 18.17
N ASP A 72 2.08 3.79 19.38
CA ASP A 72 2.05 2.37 19.69
C ASP A 72 0.68 1.74 19.46
N ASN A 73 -0.39 2.43 19.78
CA ASN A 73 -1.75 1.94 19.58
C ASN A 73 -2.13 1.87 18.10
N LEU A 74 -1.66 2.82 17.30
CA LEU A 74 -1.91 2.82 15.85
C LEU A 74 -0.94 1.92 15.10
N ILE A 75 0.31 1.87 15.49
CA ILE A 75 1.22 0.83 15.04
C ILE A 75 0.61 -0.53 15.35
N THR A 76 -0.01 -0.70 16.51
CA THR A 76 -0.70 -1.94 16.86
C THR A 76 -1.91 -2.21 15.98
N THR A 77 -2.68 -1.20 15.57
CA THR A 77 -3.79 -1.37 14.66
C THR A 77 -3.32 -1.65 13.24
N PHE A 78 -2.33 -0.92 12.76
CA PHE A 78 -1.68 -1.21 11.49
C PHE A 78 -0.93 -2.54 11.51
N ASN A 79 -0.38 -2.94 12.63
CA ASN A 79 0.29 -4.22 12.80
C ASN A 79 -0.67 -5.42 12.97
N ARG A 80 -1.94 -5.18 13.22
CA ARG A 80 -2.97 -6.24 13.18
C ARG A 80 -3.24 -6.74 11.76
N GLY A 81 -2.96 -5.92 10.75
CA GLY A 81 -2.97 -6.29 9.35
C GLY A 81 -1.58 -6.70 8.86
N GLU A 82 -1.54 -7.28 7.69
CA GLU A 82 -0.31 -7.48 6.95
C GLU A 82 -0.12 -6.36 5.95
N HIS A 83 1.12 -5.91 5.79
CA HIS A 83 1.48 -4.90 4.81
C HIS A 83 1.86 -5.58 3.51
N PHE A 84 1.60 -4.94 2.39
CA PHE A 84 2.17 -5.37 1.13
C PHE A 84 3.59 -4.82 0.97
N ASP A 85 4.41 -5.55 0.23
CA ASP A 85 5.70 -5.08 -0.22
C ASP A 85 5.55 -4.43 -1.60
N GLY A 86 6.50 -3.60 -1.97
CA GLY A 86 6.55 -2.98 -3.29
C GLY A 86 7.83 -3.34 -4.01
N THR A 87 7.81 -3.35 -5.32
CA THR A 87 9.02 -3.46 -6.15
C THR A 87 9.08 -2.33 -7.16
N ASN A 88 10.28 -1.85 -7.43
CA ASN A 88 10.55 -0.77 -8.38
C ASN A 88 11.50 -1.28 -9.47
N PRO A 89 10.99 -1.72 -10.64
CA PRO A 89 11.83 -2.25 -11.69
C PRO A 89 12.72 -1.16 -12.32
N SER A 90 13.94 -1.52 -12.62
CA SER A 90 14.86 -0.66 -13.36
C SER A 90 15.76 -1.46 -14.29
N ILE A 91 16.25 -0.82 -15.35
CA ILE A 91 17.04 -1.45 -16.41
C ILE A 91 18.46 -0.91 -16.42
N GLY A 92 19.44 -1.80 -16.56
CA GLY A 92 20.85 -1.48 -16.74
C GLY A 92 21.49 -2.25 -17.88
N ASP A 93 22.66 -1.78 -18.30
CA ASP A 93 23.47 -2.42 -19.34
C ASP A 93 24.51 -3.38 -18.75
N VAL A 94 24.83 -4.43 -19.49
CA VAL A 94 25.94 -5.33 -19.19
C VAL A 94 27.18 -4.88 -19.97
N LYS A 95 28.27 -4.62 -19.26
CA LYS A 95 29.56 -4.19 -19.82
C LYS A 95 30.72 -4.90 -19.12
N ASN A 96 31.64 -5.45 -19.90
CA ASN A 96 32.82 -6.17 -19.37
C ASN A 96 32.46 -7.31 -18.39
N GLY A 97 31.37 -8.00 -18.64
CA GLY A 97 30.88 -9.07 -17.77
C GLY A 97 30.34 -8.59 -16.43
N LYS A 98 29.94 -7.32 -16.33
CA LYS A 98 29.41 -6.72 -15.10
C LYS A 98 28.16 -5.90 -15.39
N TYR A 99 27.33 -5.76 -14.38
CA TYR A 99 26.24 -4.80 -14.37
C TYR A 99 26.10 -4.18 -12.98
N SER A 100 25.61 -2.96 -12.96
CA SER A 100 25.17 -2.25 -11.76
C SER A 100 23.98 -1.39 -12.10
N VAL A 101 22.94 -1.46 -11.28
CA VAL A 101 21.73 -0.65 -11.41
C VAL A 101 21.47 0.02 -10.08
N ARG A 102 21.56 1.35 -10.08
CA ARG A 102 21.25 2.19 -8.95
C ARG A 102 19.81 2.67 -9.06
N ILE A 103 19.06 2.54 -7.98
CA ILE A 103 17.68 2.99 -7.86
C ILE A 103 17.62 3.92 -6.66
N GLU A 104 17.28 5.17 -6.93
CA GLU A 104 17.10 6.14 -5.87
C GLU A 104 15.88 5.78 -5.03
N TRP A 105 16.08 5.86 -3.74
CA TRP A 105 15.10 5.52 -2.74
C TRP A 105 14.20 6.72 -2.46
N ILE A 106 13.02 6.72 -3.03
CA ILE A 106 12.06 7.81 -2.87
C ILE A 106 11.27 7.64 -1.57
N LEU A 107 11.97 7.54 -0.46
CA LEU A 107 11.35 7.37 0.86
C LEU A 107 10.74 8.61 1.45
N LYS A 108 11.20 9.77 1.01
CA LYS A 108 10.85 11.05 1.62
C LYS A 108 9.81 11.82 0.81
N ARG A 109 9.24 11.25 -0.25
CA ARG A 109 8.18 11.92 -0.98
C ARG A 109 6.88 11.83 -0.20
N HIS A 110 6.52 12.93 0.43
CA HIS A 110 5.17 13.18 0.86
C HIS A 110 4.24 13.14 -0.35
N SER A 111 3.11 12.48 -0.24
CA SER A 111 2.05 12.68 -1.21
C SER A 111 1.67 14.16 -1.20
N HIS A 112 1.78 14.83 -2.33
CA HIS A 112 1.45 16.25 -2.45
C HIS A 112 -0.01 16.57 -2.13
N MET A 113 -0.89 15.60 -2.21
CA MET A 113 -2.31 15.77 -1.93
C MET A 113 -2.65 15.69 -0.44
N PHE A 114 -1.85 14.97 0.33
CA PHE A 114 -2.07 14.77 1.76
C PHE A 114 -0.71 14.85 2.45
N ILE A 115 -0.37 16.01 2.93
CA ILE A 115 0.88 16.36 3.63
C ILE A 115 1.27 15.32 4.70
N ASP A 116 0.35 14.45 5.07
CA ASP A 116 0.38 13.60 6.23
C ASP A 116 0.45 12.10 5.94
N VAL A 117 0.37 11.69 4.68
CA VAL A 117 0.55 10.29 4.30
C VAL A 117 1.99 10.08 3.83
N CYS A 118 2.89 9.92 4.77
CA CYS A 118 4.23 9.43 4.47
C CYS A 118 4.12 7.97 4.03
N LEU A 119 4.28 7.72 2.74
CA LEU A 119 4.55 6.38 2.26
C LEU A 119 5.96 6.01 2.72
N HIS A 120 6.06 5.00 3.54
CA HIS A 120 7.33 4.52 4.04
C HIS A 120 7.73 3.27 3.26
N TYR A 121 8.93 3.32 2.66
CA TYR A 121 9.53 2.20 1.93
C TYR A 121 10.85 1.84 2.59
N GLU A 122 10.96 0.62 3.07
CA GLU A 122 12.16 0.07 3.66
C GLU A 122 12.73 -0.99 2.72
N PRO A 123 13.99 -0.84 2.22
CA PRO A 123 14.60 -1.85 1.38
C PRO A 123 14.69 -3.19 2.09
N LEU A 124 14.22 -4.26 1.45
CA LEU A 124 14.27 -5.61 2.00
C LEU A 124 15.33 -6.47 1.32
N ASN A 125 15.18 -6.68 0.01
CA ASN A 125 16.04 -7.58 -0.77
C ASN A 125 15.79 -7.42 -2.27
N ILE A 126 16.38 -8.31 -3.04
CA ILE A 126 16.09 -8.50 -4.47
C ILE A 126 14.89 -9.44 -4.58
N GLU A 127 13.83 -9.03 -5.28
CA GLU A 127 12.74 -9.94 -5.66
C GLU A 127 13.13 -10.76 -6.89
N LYS A 128 13.64 -10.10 -7.97
CA LYS A 128 14.11 -10.74 -9.20
C LYS A 128 15.10 -9.88 -9.95
N VAL A 129 15.98 -10.57 -10.69
CA VAL A 129 16.86 -9.98 -11.71
C VAL A 129 16.81 -10.83 -12.96
N PHE A 130 16.45 -10.23 -14.09
CA PHE A 130 16.45 -10.90 -15.38
C PHE A 130 17.45 -10.27 -16.33
N LEU A 131 18.25 -11.12 -16.97
CA LEU A 131 19.13 -10.78 -18.07
C LEU A 131 18.39 -11.04 -19.40
N PHE A 132 18.49 -10.12 -20.36
CA PHE A 132 17.78 -10.24 -21.63
C PHE A 132 18.49 -9.49 -22.77
N LYS A 133 18.19 -9.89 -24.01
CA LYS A 133 18.52 -9.11 -25.19
C LYS A 133 17.45 -8.07 -25.44
N ASP A 134 17.89 -6.85 -25.69
CA ASP A 134 17.05 -5.79 -26.20
C ASP A 134 17.13 -5.70 -27.72
N LYS A 135 15.99 -5.51 -28.37
CA LYS A 135 15.92 -5.20 -29.79
C LYS A 135 14.95 -4.02 -29.98
N ASN A 136 15.50 -2.85 -30.26
CA ASN A 136 14.71 -1.63 -30.49
C ASN A 136 13.78 -1.31 -29.31
N GLY A 137 14.27 -1.40 -28.08
CA GLY A 137 13.49 -1.12 -26.87
C GLY A 137 12.53 -2.26 -26.46
N LYS A 138 12.59 -3.43 -27.12
CA LYS A 138 11.73 -4.57 -26.80
C LYS A 138 12.53 -5.75 -26.27
N ILE A 139 12.06 -6.33 -25.19
CA ILE A 139 12.63 -7.56 -24.61
C ILE A 139 12.42 -8.73 -25.58
N LEU A 140 13.52 -9.41 -25.96
CA LEU A 140 13.43 -10.67 -26.68
C LEU A 140 13.11 -11.80 -25.72
N LYS A 141 11.86 -12.25 -25.67
CA LYS A 141 11.34 -13.22 -24.68
C LYS A 141 12.14 -14.52 -24.61
N ASN A 142 12.66 -15.01 -25.74
CA ASN A 142 13.47 -16.24 -25.80
C ASN A 142 14.92 -16.07 -25.27
N SER A 143 15.35 -14.85 -24.97
CA SER A 143 16.68 -14.58 -24.42
C SER A 143 16.71 -14.45 -22.89
N ILE A 144 15.55 -14.38 -22.25
CA ILE A 144 15.41 -14.06 -20.83
C ILE A 144 16.03 -15.17 -19.97
N LYS A 145 16.84 -14.74 -19.00
CA LYS A 145 17.48 -15.61 -18.00
C LYS A 145 17.29 -14.99 -16.62
N ASP A 146 16.85 -15.79 -15.67
CA ASP A 146 16.86 -15.42 -14.26
C ASP A 146 18.30 -15.51 -13.75
N ILE A 147 18.81 -14.40 -13.23
CA ILE A 147 20.16 -14.29 -12.63
C ILE A 147 20.09 -13.75 -11.20
N THR A 148 18.96 -13.86 -10.55
CA THR A 148 18.73 -13.37 -9.19
C THR A 148 19.79 -13.87 -8.22
N ASP A 149 20.11 -15.15 -8.26
CA ASP A 149 21.10 -15.79 -7.36
C ASP A 149 22.54 -15.32 -7.59
N LYS A 150 22.82 -14.68 -8.74
CA LYS A 150 24.14 -14.10 -9.07
C LYS A 150 24.21 -12.61 -8.76
N SER A 151 23.15 -12.05 -8.24
CA SER A 151 22.99 -10.63 -7.98
C SER A 151 23.23 -10.31 -6.51
N ARG A 152 23.85 -9.18 -6.27
CA ARG A 152 24.10 -8.63 -4.94
C ARG A 152 23.28 -7.38 -4.73
N PHE A 153 22.92 -7.13 -3.47
CA PHE A 153 22.11 -6.01 -3.06
C PHE A 153 22.85 -5.17 -2.03
N PHE A 154 22.96 -3.88 -2.30
CA PHE A 154 23.56 -2.91 -1.41
C PHE A 154 22.58 -1.78 -1.16
N VAL A 155 22.52 -1.30 0.08
CA VAL A 155 21.68 -0.19 0.51
C VAL A 155 22.57 0.92 1.04
N ASN A 156 22.44 2.11 0.47
CA ASN A 156 23.09 3.31 0.98
C ASN A 156 22.05 4.22 1.64
N PHE A 157 22.00 4.18 2.95
CA PHE A 157 21.07 5.00 3.74
C PHE A 157 21.45 6.48 3.81
N ASN A 158 22.71 6.83 3.51
CA ASN A 158 23.15 8.22 3.53
C ASN A 158 22.75 8.97 2.26
N GLU A 159 22.74 8.29 1.13
CA GLU A 159 22.40 8.84 -0.17
C GLU A 159 21.04 8.37 -0.70
N ASP A 160 20.29 7.65 0.12
CA ASP A 160 18.94 7.17 -0.18
C ASP A 160 18.85 6.40 -1.52
N TYR A 161 19.74 5.41 -1.75
CA TYR A 161 19.65 4.53 -2.90
C TYR A 161 19.90 3.05 -2.57
N VAL A 162 19.38 2.20 -3.41
CA VAL A 162 19.76 0.79 -3.49
C VAL A 162 20.53 0.54 -4.77
N GLU A 163 21.50 -0.35 -4.72
CA GLU A 163 22.28 -0.79 -5.86
C GLU A 163 22.17 -2.30 -6.00
N ILE A 164 21.84 -2.77 -7.19
CA ILE A 164 21.81 -4.18 -7.55
C ILE A 164 22.88 -4.40 -8.62
N PHE A 165 23.84 -5.27 -8.33
CA PHE A 165 24.99 -5.48 -9.18
C PHE A 165 25.41 -6.94 -9.19
N GLY A 166 26.24 -7.30 -10.16
CA GLY A 166 26.80 -8.65 -10.25
C GLY A 166 27.79 -8.83 -11.38
N ASP A 167 28.49 -9.96 -11.28
CA ASP A 167 29.46 -10.43 -12.30
C ASP A 167 28.81 -11.55 -13.08
N ILE A 168 28.86 -11.48 -14.40
CA ILE A 168 28.36 -12.49 -15.32
C ILE A 168 29.40 -12.76 -16.44
N GLU A 169 29.16 -13.75 -17.27
CA GLU A 169 30.05 -14.07 -18.37
C GLU A 169 30.08 -12.94 -19.43
N ARG A 170 31.28 -12.59 -19.93
CA ARG A 170 31.46 -11.54 -20.96
C ARG A 170 30.71 -11.80 -22.27
N LYS A 171 30.29 -13.03 -22.53
CA LYS A 171 29.44 -13.34 -23.69
C LYS A 171 28.08 -12.62 -23.67
N TYR A 172 27.73 -12.06 -22.52
CA TYR A 172 26.49 -11.27 -22.33
C TYR A 172 26.73 -9.76 -22.43
N ASP A 173 27.93 -9.32 -22.81
CA ASP A 173 28.21 -7.91 -23.06
C ASP A 173 27.24 -7.37 -24.14
N GLY A 174 26.68 -6.17 -23.90
CA GLY A 174 25.64 -5.58 -24.75
C GLY A 174 24.22 -6.09 -24.48
N TRP A 175 24.04 -7.04 -23.55
CA TRP A 175 22.72 -7.39 -23.06
C TRP A 175 22.29 -6.39 -21.98
N LYS A 176 21.03 -6.48 -21.57
CA LYS A 176 20.48 -5.66 -20.49
C LYS A 176 20.03 -6.53 -19.32
N VAL A 177 19.97 -5.91 -18.18
CA VAL A 177 19.35 -6.49 -16.98
C VAL A 177 18.15 -5.63 -16.59
N ILE A 178 17.08 -6.27 -16.12
CA ILE A 178 16.01 -5.62 -15.37
C ILE A 178 16.05 -6.15 -13.95
N VAL A 179 16.08 -5.23 -13.00
CA VAL A 179 16.18 -5.54 -11.57
C VAL A 179 14.89 -5.13 -10.86
N TYR A 180 14.48 -5.92 -9.89
CA TYR A 180 13.30 -5.72 -9.07
C TYR A 180 13.72 -5.73 -7.59
N PRO A 181 14.19 -4.59 -7.03
CA PRO A 181 14.38 -4.48 -5.59
C PRO A 181 13.04 -4.50 -4.90
N LYS A 182 12.96 -5.20 -3.79
CA LYS A 182 11.75 -5.28 -2.97
C LYS A 182 11.87 -4.37 -1.75
N PHE A 183 10.80 -3.66 -1.48
CA PHE A 183 10.66 -2.75 -0.35
C PHE A 183 9.46 -3.15 0.49
N LYS A 184 9.62 -3.12 1.81
CA LYS A 184 8.51 -3.16 2.73
C LYS A 184 7.81 -1.82 2.73
N THR A 185 6.50 -1.83 2.70
CA THR A 185 5.69 -0.62 2.80
C THR A 185 4.90 -0.58 4.10
N ASN A 186 4.33 0.57 4.40
CA ASN A 186 3.41 0.75 5.51
C ASN A 186 1.94 0.76 5.06
N ILE A 187 1.66 0.30 3.85
CA ILE A 187 0.29 0.17 3.32
C ILE A 187 -0.21 -1.25 3.60
N MET A 188 -1.46 -1.35 4.04
CA MET A 188 -2.07 -2.64 4.33
C MET A 188 -2.16 -3.51 3.07
N ASP A 189 -1.92 -4.79 3.24
CA ASP A 189 -2.20 -5.78 2.19
C ASP A 189 -3.68 -6.17 2.19
N TYR A 190 -4.45 -5.52 1.34
CA TYR A 190 -5.88 -5.80 1.19
C TYR A 190 -6.20 -7.22 0.69
N ALA A 191 -5.21 -7.93 0.14
CA ALA A 191 -5.35 -9.34 -0.21
C ALA A 191 -5.17 -10.26 1.01
N SER A 192 -4.68 -9.74 2.13
CA SER A 192 -4.51 -10.50 3.36
C SER A 192 -5.85 -10.82 4.04
N PRO A 193 -6.12 -12.09 4.38
CA PRO A 193 -7.29 -12.44 5.18
C PRO A 193 -7.34 -11.74 6.54
N LYS A 194 -6.19 -11.42 7.14
CA LYS A 194 -6.14 -10.68 8.41
C LYS A 194 -6.65 -9.26 8.27
N VAL A 195 -6.28 -8.59 7.18
CA VAL A 195 -6.77 -7.24 6.87
C VAL A 195 -8.28 -7.28 6.58
N GLN A 196 -8.73 -8.23 5.78
CA GLN A 196 -10.16 -8.42 5.50
C GLN A 196 -10.95 -8.65 6.79
N ASN A 197 -10.46 -9.52 7.68
CA ASN A 197 -11.09 -9.76 8.97
C ASN A 197 -11.12 -8.52 9.86
N LEU A 198 -10.09 -7.68 9.83
CA LEU A 198 -10.09 -6.42 10.56
C LEU A 198 -11.26 -5.51 10.14
N PHE A 199 -11.51 -5.38 8.85
CA PHE A 199 -12.65 -4.61 8.35
C PHE A 199 -13.99 -5.24 8.75
N CYS A 200 -14.10 -6.56 8.68
CA CYS A 200 -15.29 -7.26 9.16
C CYS A 200 -15.55 -6.98 10.66
N GLN A 201 -14.50 -6.97 11.49
CA GLN A 201 -14.62 -6.66 12.90
C GLN A 201 -15.15 -5.24 13.16
N PHE A 202 -14.74 -4.24 12.38
CA PHE A 202 -15.32 -2.90 12.50
C PHE A 202 -16.81 -2.89 12.22
N VAL A 203 -17.23 -3.53 11.13
CA VAL A 203 -18.65 -3.64 10.77
C VAL A 203 -19.44 -4.41 11.82
N ASP A 204 -18.88 -5.48 12.35
CA ASP A 204 -19.55 -6.28 13.39
C ASP A 204 -19.69 -5.52 14.70
N GLU A 205 -18.72 -4.69 15.07
CA GLU A 205 -18.84 -3.82 16.22
C GLU A 205 -19.97 -2.78 16.06
N TYR A 206 -20.09 -2.21 14.88
CA TYR A 206 -21.21 -1.29 14.58
C TYR A 206 -22.57 -2.01 14.66
N LYS A 207 -22.66 -3.24 14.15
CA LYS A 207 -23.88 -4.05 14.26
C LYS A 207 -24.23 -4.38 15.71
N LYS A 208 -23.26 -4.79 16.53
CA LYS A 208 -23.45 -5.08 17.97
C LYS A 208 -24.03 -3.87 18.70
N ARG A 209 -23.56 -2.67 18.37
CA ARG A 209 -24.03 -1.41 18.95
C ARG A 209 -25.32 -0.89 18.33
N LYS A 210 -25.91 -1.63 17.37
CA LYS A 210 -27.11 -1.23 16.63
C LYS A 210 -26.97 0.13 15.92
N ILE A 211 -25.74 0.46 15.50
CA ILE A 211 -25.48 1.64 14.67
C ILE A 211 -26.00 1.33 13.27
N LYS A 212 -27.02 2.05 12.85
CA LYS A 212 -27.56 1.93 11.51
C LYS A 212 -26.69 2.73 10.56
N LEU A 213 -26.09 2.04 9.60
CA LEU A 213 -25.36 2.63 8.49
C LEU A 213 -26.06 2.23 7.19
N ASP A 214 -26.18 3.18 6.28
CA ASP A 214 -26.77 2.95 4.95
C ASP A 214 -25.69 2.51 3.95
N GLY A 215 -24.40 2.71 4.27
CA GLY A 215 -23.31 2.25 3.44
C GLY A 215 -21.93 2.49 4.03
N ILE A 216 -20.94 2.03 3.27
CA ILE A 216 -19.51 2.20 3.56
C ILE A 216 -18.89 2.94 2.37
N ALA A 217 -18.12 3.96 2.65
CA ALA A 217 -17.35 4.70 1.66
C ALA A 217 -15.86 4.39 1.80
N TRP A 218 -15.20 4.35 0.67
CA TRP A 218 -13.76 4.20 0.54
C TRP A 218 -13.26 5.26 -0.43
N ASP A 219 -12.07 5.78 -0.14
CA ASP A 219 -11.37 6.68 -1.04
C ASP A 219 -10.19 5.91 -1.65
N GLU A 220 -10.18 5.80 -2.97
CA GLU A 220 -9.13 5.14 -3.72
C GLU A 220 -8.73 3.77 -3.13
N PRO A 221 -9.66 2.82 -3.02
CA PRO A 221 -9.35 1.51 -2.48
C PRO A 221 -8.31 0.83 -3.36
N GLY A 222 -7.14 0.60 -2.82
CA GLY A 222 -6.06 -0.02 -3.55
C GLY A 222 -4.71 0.18 -2.92
N TYR A 223 -3.72 -0.40 -3.57
CA TYR A 223 -2.33 -0.20 -3.21
C TYR A 223 -1.87 1.13 -3.81
N TYR A 224 -1.52 2.07 -2.95
CA TYR A 224 -0.91 3.33 -3.38
C TYR A 224 0.47 3.03 -3.96
N SER A 225 0.51 2.55 -5.19
CA SER A 225 1.74 2.38 -5.91
C SER A 225 1.99 3.65 -6.72
N GLU A 226 3.08 4.34 -6.44
CA GLU A 226 3.59 5.36 -7.35
C GLU A 226 3.90 4.74 -8.72
N PHE A 227 3.94 5.57 -9.74
CA PHE A 227 4.24 5.15 -11.10
C PHE A 227 5.49 4.24 -11.14
N GLY A 228 5.38 3.09 -11.79
CA GLY A 228 6.47 2.14 -11.95
C GLY A 228 6.71 1.19 -10.77
N ARG A 229 5.83 1.17 -9.77
CA ARG A 229 5.91 0.24 -8.64
C ARG A 229 4.79 -0.79 -8.70
N PHE A 230 5.13 -2.02 -8.35
CA PHE A 230 4.18 -3.12 -8.27
C PHE A 230 3.97 -3.52 -6.82
N PRO A 231 2.73 -3.58 -6.34
CA PRO A 231 2.45 -4.19 -5.05
C PRO A 231 2.72 -5.69 -5.15
N VAL A 232 3.42 -6.22 -4.16
CA VAL A 232 3.72 -7.65 -4.07
C VAL A 232 3.47 -8.15 -2.66
N SER A 233 2.93 -9.34 -2.55
CA SER A 233 2.79 -10.05 -1.29
C SER A 233 2.60 -11.55 -1.53
N LYS A 234 2.76 -12.35 -0.48
CA LYS A 234 2.47 -13.78 -0.57
C LYS A 234 1.03 -14.07 -1.02
N TYR A 235 0.08 -13.23 -0.62
CA TYR A 235 -1.32 -13.39 -0.99
C TYR A 235 -1.59 -13.01 -2.44
N ILE A 236 -0.97 -11.91 -2.92
CA ILE A 236 -1.04 -11.51 -4.32
C ILE A 236 -0.45 -12.61 -5.21
N TYR A 237 0.75 -13.11 -4.87
CA TYR A 237 1.38 -14.21 -5.62
C TYR A 237 0.54 -15.47 -5.61
N SER A 238 0.00 -15.85 -4.45
CA SER A 238 -0.86 -17.04 -4.33
C SER A 238 -2.15 -16.90 -5.15
N ALA A 239 -2.82 -15.77 -5.05
CA ALA A 239 -4.05 -15.50 -5.80
C ALA A 239 -3.79 -15.49 -7.31
N PHE A 240 -2.68 -14.89 -7.74
CA PHE A 240 -2.27 -14.86 -9.14
C PHE A 240 -2.00 -16.28 -9.66
N LYS A 241 -1.19 -17.07 -8.94
CA LYS A 241 -0.89 -18.45 -9.30
C LYS A 241 -2.14 -19.32 -9.38
N LYS A 242 -3.06 -19.16 -8.43
CA LYS A 242 -4.35 -19.85 -8.42
C LYS A 242 -5.19 -19.51 -9.65
N LYS A 243 -5.20 -18.22 -10.06
CA LYS A 243 -6.03 -17.73 -11.16
C LYS A 243 -5.45 -18.07 -12.54
N TYR A 244 -4.11 -17.96 -12.69
CA TYR A 244 -3.46 -18.04 -14.01
C TYR A 244 -2.59 -19.28 -14.21
N GLY A 245 -2.37 -20.10 -13.17
CA GLY A 245 -1.66 -21.38 -13.26
C GLY A 245 -0.13 -21.28 -13.26
N TYR A 246 0.45 -20.07 -13.17
CA TYR A 246 1.91 -19.87 -13.13
C TYR A 246 2.31 -18.84 -12.07
N ASP A 247 3.60 -18.82 -11.71
CA ASP A 247 4.11 -17.87 -10.72
C ASP A 247 4.36 -16.50 -11.36
N LEU A 248 3.76 -15.46 -10.79
CA LEU A 248 3.94 -14.09 -11.25
C LEU A 248 5.41 -13.66 -11.22
N LYS A 249 6.20 -14.13 -10.23
CA LYS A 249 7.61 -13.79 -10.09
C LYS A 249 8.44 -14.17 -11.31
N GLU A 250 8.08 -15.28 -11.97
CA GLU A 250 8.78 -15.76 -13.17
C GLU A 250 8.49 -14.90 -14.41
N LYS A 251 7.50 -14.02 -14.34
CA LYS A 251 7.00 -13.22 -15.45
C LYS A 251 6.96 -11.71 -15.18
N LEU A 252 7.63 -11.23 -14.14
CA LEU A 252 7.65 -9.80 -13.81
C LEU A 252 8.17 -8.90 -14.94
N TYR A 253 8.88 -9.46 -15.89
CA TYR A 253 9.40 -8.78 -17.08
C TYR A 253 8.37 -8.63 -18.23
N ALA A 254 7.20 -9.21 -18.14
CA ALA A 254 6.22 -9.30 -19.23
C ALA A 254 5.38 -8.04 -19.41
#